data_adc6dc088225e017bfdc51af6a135514
#
_entry.id   adc6dc088225e017bfdc51af6a135514
#
_cell.length_a   1.000
_cell.length_b   1.000
_cell.length_c   1.000
_cell.angle_alpha   90.00
_cell.angle_beta   90.00
_cell.angle_gamma   90.00
#
_symmetry.space_group_name_H-M   'P 1'
#
loop_
_entity.id
_entity.type
_entity.pdbx_description
1 polymer ?
#
loop_
_entity_poly.entity_id
_entity_poly.type
_entity_poly.pdbx_seq_one_letter_code
_entity_poly.pdbx_strand_id
1 'polypeptide(L)'
;MKKSSLLALGALLLGVYLQFGCTAKEGANPQATQATPAAAAAANTTEESPMSADYRALIPYDASAPKITTFTLVRMETTEGNLDIEVYPQAAPNAAKRFIELVEAGYYDQTPIFRVVKQPSPFVAQFGINWRPGMVEWKDRNFNDDPTLFHLERGTLAFAKAGPHTNSTQVFINYVNTDMLRSQGFTTFAKVVKGMDVADHFKSVGSPDMGLDQGMLWRNGEAYLKSLPAEDKPTMIVKAYVVK
;
A
#
# COMPACT_ATOMS: atom_id res chain seq x y z
N MET A 1 9.83 5.01 -46.44
CA MET A 1 9.13 4.14 -45.50
C MET A 1 9.65 4.46 -44.11
N LYS A 2 8.94 5.28 -43.32
CA LYS A 2 9.33 5.72 -41.96
C LYS A 2 8.64 4.81 -40.95
N LYS A 3 9.40 4.09 -40.12
CA LYS A 3 8.91 3.32 -39.00
C LYS A 3 8.79 4.25 -37.80
N SER A 4 7.56 4.49 -37.34
CA SER A 4 7.26 5.24 -36.12
C SER A 4 7.43 4.32 -34.93
N SER A 5 8.37 4.65 -34.03
CA SER A 5 8.47 4.06 -32.71
C SER A 5 7.40 4.67 -31.80
N LEU A 6 6.47 3.86 -31.32
CA LEU A 6 5.58 4.22 -30.22
C LEU A 6 6.34 4.04 -28.91
N LEU A 7 6.67 5.14 -28.25
CA LEU A 7 7.08 5.16 -26.85
C LEU A 7 5.84 4.96 -25.96
N ALA A 8 5.83 3.88 -25.21
CA ALA A 8 4.86 3.66 -24.15
C ALA A 8 5.16 4.63 -22.99
N LEU A 9 4.28 5.60 -22.81
CA LEU A 9 4.34 6.58 -21.73
C LEU A 9 3.86 5.92 -20.43
N GLY A 10 4.76 5.77 -19.47
CA GLY A 10 4.45 5.25 -18.13
C GLY A 10 3.49 6.18 -17.38
N ALA A 11 2.62 5.58 -16.62
CA ALA A 11 1.55 6.20 -15.85
C ALA A 11 2.04 7.28 -14.89
N LEU A 12 1.76 8.53 -15.22
CA LEU A 12 1.98 9.70 -14.40
C LEU A 12 0.74 9.93 -13.53
N LEU A 13 0.83 9.60 -12.24
CA LEU A 13 -0.13 10.11 -11.26
C LEU A 13 0.12 11.61 -11.09
N LEU A 14 -0.82 12.43 -11.57
CA LEU A 14 -0.76 13.88 -11.53
C LEU A 14 -0.57 14.37 -10.08
N GLY A 15 0.58 14.99 -9.81
CA GLY A 15 0.79 15.79 -8.61
C GLY A 15 0.05 17.12 -8.74
N VAL A 16 -1.02 17.31 -7.97
CA VAL A 16 -1.63 18.64 -7.80
C VAL A 16 -0.84 19.36 -6.72
N TYR A 17 -0.02 20.34 -7.11
CA TYR A 17 0.63 21.29 -6.22
C TYR A 17 -0.38 22.38 -5.81
N LEU A 18 -0.74 22.43 -4.54
CA LEU A 18 -1.25 23.65 -3.89
C LEU A 18 -0.11 24.21 -3.03
N GLN A 19 0.48 25.33 -3.50
CA GLN A 19 1.43 26.13 -2.73
C GLN A 19 0.66 26.93 -1.67
N PHE A 20 0.96 26.65 -0.41
CA PHE A 20 0.72 27.62 0.67
C PHE A 20 2.05 27.91 1.35
N GLY A 21 2.52 29.15 1.15
CA GLY A 21 3.64 29.69 1.87
C GLY A 21 3.23 30.04 3.30
N CYS A 22 4.08 29.70 4.26
CA CYS A 22 4.09 30.35 5.57
C CYS A 22 5.49 30.43 6.12
N THR A 23 5.85 31.62 6.55
CA THR A 23 7.13 32.13 7.00
C THR A 23 7.60 31.51 8.33
N ALA A 24 8.91 31.29 8.43
CA ALA A 24 9.63 30.82 9.62
C ALA A 24 9.67 31.89 10.72
N LYS A 25 9.69 31.44 11.98
CA LYS A 25 10.30 32.15 13.12
C LYS A 25 11.09 31.16 13.99
N GLU A 26 12.37 31.51 14.17
CA GLU A 26 13.33 30.87 15.05
C GLU A 26 12.99 31.03 16.54
N GLY A 27 13.45 30.08 17.37
CA GLY A 27 13.45 30.18 18.82
C GLY A 27 14.12 28.98 19.50
N ALA A 28 15.40 29.15 19.78
CA ALA A 28 16.39 28.54 20.72
C ALA A 28 16.01 27.36 21.64
N ASN A 29 16.94 26.36 21.63
CA ASN A 29 17.36 25.35 22.63
C ASN A 29 17.81 25.96 23.99
N PRO A 30 18.11 25.28 25.14
CA PRO A 30 18.56 23.88 25.30
C PRO A 30 18.11 23.14 26.60
N GLN A 31 18.28 21.84 26.72
CA GLN A 31 19.16 21.15 27.71
C GLN A 31 18.84 19.66 27.87
N ALA A 32 19.94 18.91 27.84
CA ALA A 32 20.00 17.48 28.06
C ALA A 32 19.88 17.10 29.53
N THR A 33 19.31 15.95 29.85
CA THR A 33 19.65 15.16 31.03
C THR A 33 19.62 13.67 30.71
N GLN A 34 20.76 13.02 30.93
CA GLN A 34 21.00 11.58 30.84
C GLN A 34 20.38 10.86 32.05
N ALA A 35 19.84 9.66 31.81
CA ALA A 35 19.78 8.60 32.83
C ALA A 35 19.83 7.22 32.15
N THR A 36 20.77 6.42 32.64
CA THR A 36 21.24 5.11 32.21
C THR A 36 20.32 3.97 32.67
N PRO A 37 20.44 2.72 32.16
CA PRO A 37 19.39 1.74 32.07
C PRO A 37 19.30 0.76 33.24
N ALA A 38 18.14 0.20 33.46
CA ALA A 38 18.00 -1.02 34.26
C ALA A 38 17.18 -2.05 33.47
N ALA A 39 17.81 -3.20 33.27
CA ALA A 39 17.20 -4.39 32.68
C ALA A 39 16.17 -4.98 33.62
N ALA A 40 15.00 -5.35 33.08
CA ALA A 40 14.13 -6.36 33.67
C ALA A 40 13.38 -7.08 32.53
N ALA A 41 13.76 -8.33 32.32
CA ALA A 41 12.99 -9.26 31.51
C ALA A 41 11.66 -9.55 32.24
N ALA A 42 10.55 -9.19 31.63
CA ALA A 42 9.23 -9.66 32.02
C ALA A 42 8.58 -10.26 30.80
N ALA A 43 8.35 -11.57 30.82
CA ALA A 43 7.50 -12.27 29.87
C ALA A 43 6.10 -11.67 29.97
N ASN A 44 5.70 -10.89 28.95
CA ASN A 44 4.34 -10.40 28.82
C ASN A 44 3.59 -11.37 27.90
N THR A 45 2.87 -12.30 28.49
CA THR A 45 1.69 -12.90 27.88
C THR A 45 0.66 -11.79 27.75
N THR A 46 0.65 -11.14 26.60
CA THR A 46 -0.38 -10.15 26.27
C THR A 46 -1.66 -10.91 25.97
N GLU A 47 -2.59 -10.94 26.94
CA GLU A 47 -3.99 -11.25 26.68
C GLU A 47 -4.49 -10.27 25.61
N GLU A 48 -4.85 -10.81 24.42
CA GLU A 48 -5.52 -10.05 23.37
C GLU A 48 -6.84 -9.51 23.92
N SER A 49 -6.91 -8.23 24.23
CA SER A 49 -8.19 -7.54 24.37
C SER A 49 -9.00 -7.77 23.10
N PRO A 50 -10.27 -8.21 23.19
CA PRO A 50 -11.12 -8.35 22.02
C PRO A 50 -11.30 -6.95 21.41
N MET A 51 -10.63 -6.70 20.29
CA MET A 51 -10.81 -5.49 19.50
C MET A 51 -12.29 -5.40 19.12
N SER A 52 -12.95 -4.31 19.50
CA SER A 52 -14.38 -4.11 19.28
C SER A 52 -14.72 -4.32 17.81
N ALA A 53 -15.86 -4.95 17.53
CA ALA A 53 -16.37 -5.28 16.20
C ALA A 53 -16.46 -4.06 15.24
N ASP A 54 -16.42 -2.84 15.78
CA ASP A 54 -16.53 -1.58 15.03
C ASP A 54 -15.28 -1.21 14.22
N TYR A 55 -14.11 -1.77 14.53
CA TYR A 55 -12.87 -1.44 13.78
C TYR A 55 -12.71 -2.18 12.46
N ARG A 56 -13.51 -3.23 12.24
CA ARG A 56 -13.39 -4.10 11.07
C ARG A 56 -14.23 -3.65 9.88
N ALA A 57 -15.30 -2.91 10.09
CA ALA A 57 -16.22 -2.54 9.03
C ALA A 57 -15.65 -1.46 8.12
N LEU A 58 -15.83 -1.62 6.80
CA LEU A 58 -15.70 -0.51 5.85
C LEU A 58 -16.81 0.51 6.12
N ILE A 59 -16.48 1.79 6.06
CA ILE A 59 -17.47 2.88 6.24
C ILE A 59 -18.14 3.15 4.90
N PRO A 60 -19.47 2.96 4.79
CA PRO A 60 -20.21 3.27 3.57
C PRO A 60 -20.10 4.76 3.24
N TYR A 61 -19.80 5.07 2.00
CA TYR A 61 -19.91 6.41 1.44
C TYR A 61 -21.27 6.62 0.78
N ASP A 62 -21.72 5.61 0.05
CA ASP A 62 -22.98 5.63 -0.70
C ASP A 62 -24.04 4.83 0.04
N ALA A 63 -25.30 5.34 0.05
CA ALA A 63 -26.41 4.67 0.71
C ALA A 63 -26.76 3.30 0.08
N SER A 64 -26.33 3.05 -1.16
CA SER A 64 -26.49 1.75 -1.84
C SER A 64 -25.39 0.74 -1.49
N ALA A 65 -24.40 1.12 -0.66
CA ALA A 65 -23.32 0.23 -0.26
C ALA A 65 -23.88 -1.04 0.41
N PRO A 66 -23.47 -2.23 -0.01
CA PRO A 66 -23.94 -3.47 0.57
C PRO A 66 -23.44 -3.62 2.01
N LYS A 67 -24.23 -4.28 2.85
CA LYS A 67 -23.76 -4.71 4.16
C LYS A 67 -22.67 -5.78 3.98
N ILE A 68 -21.48 -5.54 4.54
CA ILE A 68 -20.40 -6.53 4.53
C ILE A 68 -20.73 -7.63 5.56
N THR A 69 -20.81 -8.87 5.09
CA THR A 69 -21.12 -10.04 5.93
C THR A 69 -20.07 -11.14 5.85
N THR A 70 -19.21 -11.08 4.82
CA THR A 70 -18.16 -12.08 4.59
C THR A 70 -16.86 -11.41 4.16
N PHE A 71 -15.75 -12.04 4.49
CA PHE A 71 -14.41 -11.61 4.06
C PHE A 71 -13.50 -12.83 3.88
N THR A 72 -12.41 -12.62 3.15
CA THR A 72 -11.28 -13.53 3.10
C THR A 72 -10.13 -12.88 3.85
N LEU A 73 -9.55 -13.58 4.84
CA LEU A 73 -8.40 -13.10 5.58
C LEU A 73 -7.11 -13.43 4.83
N VAL A 74 -6.31 -12.41 4.55
CA VAL A 74 -4.96 -12.54 3.98
C VAL A 74 -3.95 -12.07 4.99
N ARG A 75 -2.90 -12.88 5.25
CA ARG A 75 -1.72 -12.44 5.99
C ARG A 75 -0.63 -12.05 5.00
N MET A 76 -0.05 -10.87 5.22
CA MET A 76 1.12 -10.36 4.51
C MET A 76 2.26 -10.21 5.50
N GLU A 77 3.26 -11.05 5.37
CA GLU A 77 4.50 -11.00 6.15
C GLU A 77 5.46 -10.03 5.48
N THR A 78 6.00 -9.08 6.23
CA THR A 78 6.97 -8.12 5.73
C THR A 78 8.24 -8.12 6.57
N THR A 79 9.29 -7.43 6.11
CA THR A 79 10.52 -7.26 6.87
C THR A 79 10.36 -6.40 8.12
N GLU A 80 9.25 -5.67 8.25
CA GLU A 80 8.92 -4.83 9.42
C GLU A 80 7.89 -5.51 10.37
N GLY A 81 7.29 -6.63 9.94
CA GLY A 81 6.26 -7.36 10.69
C GLY A 81 5.09 -7.78 9.80
N ASN A 82 4.02 -8.28 10.42
CA ASN A 82 2.89 -8.86 9.72
C ASN A 82 1.69 -7.92 9.65
N LEU A 83 0.97 -7.97 8.52
CA LEU A 83 -0.35 -7.37 8.36
C LEU A 83 -1.40 -8.47 8.19
N ASP A 84 -2.53 -8.33 8.88
CA ASP A 84 -3.74 -9.10 8.60
C ASP A 84 -4.73 -8.20 7.84
N ILE A 85 -5.15 -8.65 6.66
CA ILE A 85 -5.94 -7.90 5.70
C ILE A 85 -7.24 -8.65 5.45
N GLU A 86 -8.37 -8.05 5.78
CA GLU A 86 -9.69 -8.55 5.39
C GLU A 86 -10.03 -8.04 3.98
N VAL A 87 -10.31 -8.96 3.08
CA VAL A 87 -10.69 -8.69 1.68
C VAL A 87 -12.19 -8.89 1.54
N TYR A 88 -12.91 -7.93 0.97
CA TYR A 88 -14.36 -7.85 0.95
C TYR A 88 -14.94 -7.93 -0.46
N PRO A 89 -15.29 -9.13 -0.96
CA PRO A 89 -15.87 -9.29 -2.30
C PRO A 89 -17.18 -8.51 -2.52
N GLN A 90 -17.92 -8.25 -1.43
CA GLN A 90 -19.18 -7.49 -1.49
C GLN A 90 -18.93 -5.98 -1.71
N ALA A 91 -17.76 -5.46 -1.30
CA ALA A 91 -17.41 -4.06 -1.51
C ALA A 91 -16.95 -3.78 -2.95
N ALA A 92 -16.10 -4.67 -3.49
CA ALA A 92 -15.49 -4.52 -4.81
C ALA A 92 -15.13 -5.90 -5.38
N PRO A 93 -16.06 -6.58 -6.08
CA PRO A 93 -15.89 -7.97 -6.49
C PRO A 93 -14.72 -8.21 -7.45
N ASN A 94 -14.49 -7.30 -8.42
CA ASN A 94 -13.40 -7.45 -9.37
C ASN A 94 -12.04 -7.28 -8.68
N ALA A 95 -11.90 -6.25 -7.85
CA ALA A 95 -10.67 -5.97 -7.12
C ALA A 95 -10.36 -7.07 -6.08
N ALA A 96 -11.37 -7.49 -5.28
CA ALA A 96 -11.22 -8.56 -4.31
C ALA A 96 -10.78 -9.87 -4.97
N LYS A 97 -11.44 -10.26 -6.08
CA LYS A 97 -11.09 -11.46 -6.85
C LYS A 97 -9.65 -11.38 -7.34
N ARG A 98 -9.25 -10.27 -8.00
CA ARG A 98 -7.90 -10.09 -8.52
C ARG A 98 -6.85 -10.14 -7.40
N PHE A 99 -7.10 -9.49 -6.27
CA PHE A 99 -6.15 -9.52 -5.16
C PHE A 99 -5.91 -10.94 -4.63
N ILE A 100 -6.98 -11.72 -4.45
CA ILE A 100 -6.86 -13.12 -4.01
C ILE A 100 -6.12 -13.96 -5.06
N GLU A 101 -6.44 -13.83 -6.36
CA GLU A 101 -5.71 -14.52 -7.44
C GLU A 101 -4.20 -14.23 -7.39
N LEU A 102 -3.81 -12.97 -7.16
CA LEU A 102 -2.41 -12.58 -7.05
C LEU A 102 -1.74 -13.14 -5.79
N VAL A 103 -2.45 -13.15 -4.66
CA VAL A 103 -1.97 -13.76 -3.41
C VAL A 103 -1.76 -15.26 -3.57
N GLU A 104 -2.74 -15.97 -4.12
CA GLU A 104 -2.65 -17.43 -4.34
C GLU A 104 -1.57 -17.82 -5.36
N ALA A 105 -1.31 -16.95 -6.34
CA ALA A 105 -0.20 -17.11 -7.29
C ALA A 105 1.19 -16.82 -6.68
N GLY A 106 1.27 -16.34 -5.43
CA GLY A 106 2.53 -15.88 -4.82
C GLY A 106 3.09 -14.62 -5.49
N TYR A 107 2.23 -13.83 -6.14
CA TYR A 107 2.64 -12.66 -6.92
C TYR A 107 3.36 -11.62 -6.07
N TYR A 108 2.92 -11.40 -4.84
CA TYR A 108 3.49 -10.42 -3.94
C TYR A 108 4.73 -10.90 -3.17
N ASP A 109 5.03 -12.21 -3.18
CA ASP A 109 6.14 -12.79 -2.43
C ASP A 109 7.48 -12.22 -2.90
N GLN A 110 8.34 -11.84 -1.95
CA GLN A 110 9.66 -11.28 -2.21
C GLN A 110 9.65 -10.04 -3.13
N THR A 111 8.63 -9.19 -3.00
CA THR A 111 8.49 -7.92 -3.74
C THR A 111 8.59 -6.71 -2.82
N PRO A 112 9.05 -5.54 -3.30
CA PRO A 112 9.18 -4.34 -2.49
C PRO A 112 7.85 -3.61 -2.30
N ILE A 113 7.71 -2.97 -1.14
CA ILE A 113 6.82 -1.83 -0.96
C ILE A 113 7.61 -0.63 -1.49
N PHE A 114 7.42 -0.33 -2.77
CA PHE A 114 8.34 0.53 -3.53
C PHE A 114 8.06 2.03 -3.39
N ARG A 115 6.90 2.41 -2.86
CA ARG A 115 6.50 3.80 -2.66
C ARG A 115 5.81 3.94 -1.31
N VAL A 116 6.41 4.72 -0.42
CA VAL A 116 5.88 4.99 0.92
C VAL A 116 5.93 6.50 1.15
N VAL A 117 4.79 7.16 1.05
CA VAL A 117 4.67 8.61 1.18
C VAL A 117 4.20 8.97 2.58
N LYS A 118 5.09 9.57 3.38
CA LYS A 118 4.82 10.02 4.74
C LYS A 118 5.04 11.52 4.93
N GLN A 119 5.84 12.14 4.06
CA GLN A 119 6.20 13.55 4.11
C GLN A 119 5.84 14.23 2.78
N PRO A 120 5.46 15.52 2.77
CA PRO A 120 5.21 16.39 3.93
C PRO A 120 3.95 15.99 4.70
N SER A 121 3.07 15.18 4.13
CA SER A 121 1.88 14.63 4.77
C SER A 121 1.76 13.14 4.45
N PRO A 122 1.32 12.31 5.40
CA PRO A 122 1.06 10.90 5.13
C PRO A 122 0.04 10.74 4.00
N PHE A 123 0.29 9.77 3.11
CA PHE A 123 -0.61 9.48 2.00
C PHE A 123 -0.83 7.97 1.85
N VAL A 124 0.10 7.24 1.20
CA VAL A 124 -0.07 5.82 0.91
C VAL A 124 1.24 5.03 1.02
N ALA A 125 1.12 3.70 1.20
CA ALA A 125 2.16 2.71 0.92
C ALA A 125 1.73 1.86 -0.28
N GLN A 126 2.54 1.82 -1.35
CA GLN A 126 2.21 1.16 -2.62
C GLN A 126 3.19 0.03 -2.94
N PHE A 127 2.65 -1.10 -3.42
CA PHE A 127 3.36 -2.32 -3.78
C PHE A 127 2.73 -2.99 -5.01
N GLY A 128 3.28 -4.13 -5.46
CA GLY A 128 2.69 -4.91 -6.54
C GLY A 128 3.41 -4.81 -7.87
N ILE A 129 4.73 -4.57 -7.84
CA ILE A 129 5.63 -4.75 -8.99
C ILE A 129 6.38 -6.07 -8.81
N ASN A 130 6.19 -6.99 -9.75
CA ASN A 130 6.91 -8.25 -9.80
C ASN A 130 7.46 -8.49 -11.21
N TRP A 131 8.78 -8.50 -11.33
CA TRP A 131 9.54 -8.60 -12.59
C TRP A 131 9.88 -10.03 -13.01
N ARG A 132 9.57 -11.02 -12.15
CA ARG A 132 9.97 -12.42 -12.39
C ARG A 132 9.21 -13.02 -13.57
N PRO A 133 9.86 -13.93 -14.34
CA PRO A 133 9.18 -14.70 -15.37
C PRO A 133 7.94 -15.41 -14.82
N GLY A 134 6.84 -15.40 -15.57
CA GLY A 134 5.54 -15.91 -15.14
C GLY A 134 4.71 -14.96 -14.27
N MET A 135 5.35 -13.96 -13.66
CA MET A 135 4.67 -12.95 -12.84
C MET A 135 4.54 -11.61 -13.58
N VAL A 136 5.54 -11.22 -14.34
CA VAL A 136 5.57 -9.90 -15.02
C VAL A 136 4.39 -9.70 -15.97
N GLU A 137 3.85 -10.76 -16.54
CA GLU A 137 2.71 -10.73 -17.49
C GLU A 137 1.39 -10.34 -16.83
N TRP A 138 1.29 -10.45 -15.49
CA TRP A 138 0.08 -10.03 -14.77
C TRP A 138 -0.15 -8.52 -14.86
N LYS A 139 0.89 -7.71 -15.04
CA LYS A 139 0.78 -6.25 -15.18
C LYS A 139 -0.09 -5.81 -16.36
N ASP A 140 -0.19 -6.66 -17.39
CA ASP A 140 -0.93 -6.38 -18.62
C ASP A 140 -2.36 -6.96 -18.60
N ARG A 141 -2.75 -7.65 -17.51
CA ARG A 141 -4.08 -8.23 -17.31
C ARG A 141 -4.98 -7.25 -16.58
N ASN A 142 -5.43 -6.23 -17.27
CA ASN A 142 -6.31 -5.23 -16.71
C ASN A 142 -7.69 -5.81 -16.35
N PHE A 143 -8.36 -5.19 -15.36
CA PHE A 143 -9.73 -5.49 -15.01
C PHE A 143 -10.55 -4.21 -14.81
N ASN A 144 -11.88 -4.34 -14.92
CA ASN A 144 -12.83 -3.24 -14.84
C ASN A 144 -12.91 -2.67 -13.43
N ASP A 145 -13.14 -1.36 -13.34
CA ASP A 145 -13.41 -0.70 -12.06
C ASP A 145 -14.68 -1.24 -11.42
N ASP A 146 -14.65 -1.37 -10.11
CA ASP A 146 -15.83 -1.57 -9.28
C ASP A 146 -16.43 -0.22 -8.85
N PRO A 147 -17.70 -0.15 -8.44
CA PRO A 147 -18.32 1.05 -7.90
C PRO A 147 -17.61 1.54 -6.62
N THR A 148 -17.49 2.86 -6.45
CA THR A 148 -16.83 3.49 -5.30
C THR A 148 -17.80 3.69 -4.13
N LEU A 149 -18.23 2.62 -3.49
CA LEU A 149 -19.31 2.60 -2.50
C LEU A 149 -18.87 2.88 -1.06
N PHE A 150 -17.56 2.75 -0.78
CA PHE A 150 -16.98 2.90 0.55
C PHE A 150 -15.93 3.99 0.59
N HIS A 151 -15.71 4.56 1.79
CA HIS A 151 -14.65 5.53 2.03
C HIS A 151 -13.26 4.92 1.83
N LEU A 152 -12.31 5.74 1.36
CA LEU A 152 -10.88 5.45 1.29
C LEU A 152 -10.19 5.97 2.56
N GLU A 153 -10.33 5.23 3.65
CA GLU A 153 -9.82 5.63 4.97
C GLU A 153 -8.48 4.99 5.30
N ARG A 154 -7.90 5.42 6.43
CA ARG A 154 -6.69 4.79 6.97
C ARG A 154 -6.88 3.28 7.09
N GLY A 155 -5.91 2.54 6.56
CA GLY A 155 -5.87 1.08 6.54
C GLY A 155 -6.64 0.44 5.39
N THR A 156 -7.45 1.17 4.62
CA THR A 156 -8.12 0.58 3.45
C THR A 156 -7.14 0.39 2.29
N LEU A 157 -7.43 -0.60 1.43
CA LEU A 157 -6.65 -0.92 0.24
C LEU A 157 -7.46 -0.63 -1.02
N ALA A 158 -6.79 -0.09 -2.04
CA ALA A 158 -7.31 0.08 -3.38
C ALA A 158 -6.23 -0.26 -4.42
N PHE A 159 -6.66 -0.66 -5.64
CA PHE A 159 -5.74 -0.83 -6.75
C PHE A 159 -5.29 0.52 -7.31
N ALA A 160 -4.01 0.64 -7.63
CA ALA A 160 -3.47 1.76 -8.39
C ALA A 160 -3.73 1.54 -9.87
N LYS A 161 -4.08 2.64 -10.56
CA LYS A 161 -4.44 2.63 -12.00
C LYS A 161 -3.99 3.90 -12.71
N ALA A 162 -3.83 3.83 -14.03
CA ALA A 162 -3.45 4.95 -14.88
C ALA A 162 -4.65 5.68 -15.51
N GLY A 163 -5.85 5.12 -15.35
CA GLY A 163 -7.10 5.63 -15.89
C GLY A 163 -8.23 4.63 -15.66
N PRO A 164 -9.45 4.89 -16.17
CA PRO A 164 -10.56 3.97 -16.02
C PRO A 164 -10.23 2.56 -16.55
N HIS A 165 -10.60 1.53 -15.79
CA HIS A 165 -10.46 0.11 -16.20
C HIS A 165 -9.01 -0.35 -16.48
N THR A 166 -8.02 0.29 -15.82
CA THR A 166 -6.59 -0.07 -15.94
C THR A 166 -5.97 -0.63 -14.67
N ASN A 167 -6.80 -1.06 -13.72
CA ASN A 167 -6.33 -1.83 -12.56
C ASN A 167 -5.68 -3.13 -13.01
N SER A 168 -4.54 -3.51 -12.42
CA SER A 168 -3.89 -4.80 -12.76
C SER A 168 -3.29 -5.51 -11.56
N THR A 169 -2.15 -5.04 -11.04
CA THR A 169 -1.38 -5.71 -9.97
C THR A 169 -0.97 -4.82 -8.82
N GLN A 170 -0.84 -3.50 -9.06
CA GLN A 170 -0.37 -2.58 -8.03
C GLN A 170 -1.51 -2.20 -7.07
N VAL A 171 -1.21 -2.22 -5.77
CA VAL A 171 -2.14 -1.92 -4.68
C VAL A 171 -1.50 -0.90 -3.75
N PHE A 172 -2.31 -0.05 -3.15
CA PHE A 172 -1.85 0.82 -2.08
C PHE A 172 -2.70 0.69 -0.82
N ILE A 173 -2.04 0.88 0.33
CA ILE A 173 -2.64 1.01 1.66
C ILE A 173 -2.73 2.49 1.97
N ASN A 174 -3.87 2.97 2.41
CA ASN A 174 -4.07 4.36 2.80
C ASN A 174 -3.54 4.60 4.22
N TYR A 175 -2.71 5.63 4.40
CA TYR A 175 -2.28 6.10 5.73
C TYR A 175 -3.25 7.09 6.36
N VAL A 176 -4.07 7.74 5.55
CA VAL A 176 -5.08 8.73 5.95
C VAL A 176 -6.34 8.55 5.11
N ASN A 177 -7.36 9.34 5.36
CA ASN A 177 -8.49 9.45 4.44
C ASN A 177 -8.02 10.07 3.11
N THR A 178 -8.31 9.37 2.01
CA THR A 178 -7.94 9.77 0.63
C THR A 178 -9.17 9.82 -0.28
N ASP A 179 -10.33 10.17 0.24
CA ASP A 179 -11.60 10.19 -0.50
C ASP A 179 -11.59 11.05 -1.76
N MET A 180 -10.65 12.01 -1.87
CA MET A 180 -10.45 12.76 -3.10
C MET A 180 -10.15 11.84 -4.30
N LEU A 181 -9.61 10.65 -4.07
CA LEU A 181 -9.33 9.68 -5.13
C LEU A 181 -10.60 8.96 -5.65
N ARG A 182 -11.71 9.00 -4.89
CA ARG A 182 -12.97 8.35 -5.29
C ARG A 182 -13.54 8.95 -6.57
N SER A 183 -13.45 10.26 -6.75
CA SER A 183 -13.85 10.93 -8.00
C SER A 183 -13.10 10.46 -9.23
N GLN A 184 -11.94 9.82 -9.03
CA GLN A 184 -11.12 9.20 -10.07
C GLN A 184 -11.39 7.68 -10.20
N GLY A 185 -12.37 7.16 -9.46
CA GLY A 185 -12.81 5.76 -9.51
C GLY A 185 -11.91 4.80 -8.75
N PHE A 186 -11.10 5.26 -7.77
CA PHE A 186 -10.40 4.36 -6.86
C PHE A 186 -11.38 3.77 -5.85
N THR A 187 -11.35 2.44 -5.68
CA THR A 187 -12.35 1.70 -4.92
C THR A 187 -11.71 0.90 -3.80
N THR A 188 -12.25 1.04 -2.58
CA THR A 188 -11.86 0.22 -1.43
C THR A 188 -12.36 -1.21 -1.62
N PHE A 189 -11.47 -2.20 -1.54
CA PHE A 189 -11.80 -3.62 -1.61
C PHE A 189 -11.37 -4.43 -0.39
N ALA A 190 -10.49 -3.87 0.45
CA ALA A 190 -9.90 -4.55 1.61
C ALA A 190 -9.51 -3.55 2.70
N LYS A 191 -9.22 -4.05 3.91
CA LYS A 191 -8.74 -3.25 5.03
C LYS A 191 -7.71 -4.03 5.86
N VAL A 192 -6.63 -3.38 6.26
CA VAL A 192 -5.72 -3.87 7.29
C VAL A 192 -6.46 -3.83 8.62
N VAL A 193 -6.70 -4.99 9.23
CA VAL A 193 -7.40 -5.14 10.52
C VAL A 193 -6.42 -5.37 11.68
N LYS A 194 -5.17 -5.75 11.37
CA LYS A 194 -4.08 -5.86 12.34
C LYS A 194 -2.76 -5.49 11.65
N GLY A 195 -1.89 -4.74 12.33
CA GLY A 195 -0.57 -4.37 11.85
C GLY A 195 -0.50 -3.01 11.14
N MET A 196 -1.48 -2.11 11.33
CA MET A 196 -1.33 -0.74 10.81
C MET A 196 -0.19 0.04 11.48
N ASP A 197 0.16 -0.30 12.70
CA ASP A 197 1.38 0.15 13.38
C ASP A 197 2.64 -0.37 12.67
N VAL A 198 2.64 -1.62 12.20
CA VAL A 198 3.72 -2.17 11.36
C VAL A 198 3.82 -1.39 10.04
N ALA A 199 2.68 -1.10 9.39
CA ALA A 199 2.67 -0.30 8.16
C ALA A 199 3.26 1.12 8.37
N ASP A 200 3.09 1.70 9.55
CA ASP A 200 3.69 2.99 9.90
C ASP A 200 5.23 2.94 9.93
N HIS A 201 5.83 1.78 10.09
CA HIS A 201 7.28 1.58 10.06
C HIS A 201 7.84 1.27 8.67
N PHE A 202 7.01 1.10 7.64
CA PHE A 202 7.48 0.89 6.28
C PHE A 202 8.42 2.02 5.85
N LYS A 203 9.51 1.65 5.19
CA LYS A 203 10.59 2.58 4.84
C LYS A 203 10.19 3.45 3.65
N SER A 204 10.28 4.78 3.83
CA SER A 204 10.22 5.74 2.72
C SER A 204 11.59 5.79 2.07
N VAL A 205 11.72 5.30 0.85
CA VAL A 205 12.98 5.21 0.10
C VAL A 205 12.80 5.76 -1.31
N GLY A 206 13.90 6.19 -1.93
CA GLY A 206 13.85 6.81 -3.25
C GLY A 206 13.30 8.24 -3.21
N SER A 207 12.53 8.62 -4.21
CA SER A 207 11.89 9.95 -4.27
C SER A 207 10.81 10.09 -3.21
N PRO A 208 10.70 11.23 -2.50
CA PRO A 208 9.75 11.42 -1.40
C PRO A 208 8.29 11.15 -1.76
N ASP A 209 7.88 11.44 -2.99
CA ASP A 209 6.50 11.31 -3.49
C ASP A 209 6.30 10.13 -4.44
N MET A 210 7.35 9.68 -5.13
CA MET A 210 7.27 8.61 -6.14
C MET A 210 7.90 7.28 -5.71
N GLY A 211 8.70 7.28 -4.63
CA GLY A 211 9.40 6.09 -4.17
C GLY A 211 10.56 5.67 -5.09
N LEU A 212 10.77 4.36 -5.20
CA LEU A 212 11.77 3.77 -6.09
C LEU A 212 11.36 3.91 -7.56
N ASP A 213 12.35 3.94 -8.47
CA ASP A 213 12.11 3.95 -9.92
C ASP A 213 11.37 2.67 -10.36
N GLN A 214 10.08 2.82 -10.65
CA GLN A 214 9.23 1.71 -11.07
C GLN A 214 9.67 1.11 -12.41
N GLY A 215 10.20 1.93 -13.32
CA GLY A 215 10.74 1.46 -14.60
C GLY A 215 11.97 0.58 -14.41
N MET A 216 12.85 0.93 -13.46
CA MET A 216 13.99 0.09 -13.08
C MET A 216 13.54 -1.20 -12.40
N LEU A 217 12.53 -1.14 -11.53
CA LEU A 217 11.95 -2.35 -10.92
C LEU A 217 11.42 -3.31 -11.98
N TRP A 218 10.65 -2.83 -12.97
CA TRP A 218 10.12 -3.67 -14.03
C TRP A 218 11.21 -4.27 -14.94
N ARG A 219 12.26 -3.52 -15.24
CA ARG A 219 13.32 -3.95 -16.17
C ARG A 219 14.43 -4.76 -15.50
N ASN A 220 14.87 -4.31 -14.34
CA ASN A 220 16.11 -4.81 -13.70
C ASN A 220 15.85 -5.47 -12.33
N GLY A 221 14.66 -5.33 -11.78
CA GLY A 221 14.15 -6.06 -10.63
C GLY A 221 15.14 -6.24 -9.50
N GLU A 222 15.54 -7.47 -9.29
CA GLU A 222 16.46 -7.86 -8.20
C GLU A 222 17.84 -7.18 -8.31
N ALA A 223 18.36 -7.02 -9.52
CA ALA A 223 19.65 -6.33 -9.73
C ALA A 223 19.57 -4.87 -9.30
N TYR A 224 18.46 -4.18 -9.62
CA TYR A 224 18.22 -2.83 -9.15
C TYR A 224 18.13 -2.77 -7.62
N LEU A 225 17.34 -3.63 -6.99
CA LEU A 225 17.23 -3.67 -5.53
C LEU A 225 18.58 -3.95 -4.84
N LYS A 226 19.41 -4.82 -5.43
CA LYS A 226 20.76 -5.11 -4.91
C LYS A 226 21.70 -3.91 -5.02
N SER A 227 21.56 -3.09 -6.06
CA SER A 227 22.39 -1.90 -6.29
C SER A 227 22.08 -0.71 -5.38
N LEU A 228 20.91 -0.70 -4.72
CA LEU A 228 20.56 0.35 -3.77
C LEU A 228 21.47 0.32 -2.55
N PRO A 229 21.87 1.47 -2.00
CA PRO A 229 22.59 1.55 -0.73
C PRO A 229 21.75 0.99 0.42
N ALA A 230 22.36 0.65 1.54
CA ALA A 230 21.70 -0.04 2.65
C ALA A 230 20.53 0.78 3.24
N GLU A 231 20.70 2.09 3.33
CA GLU A 231 19.68 3.05 3.81
C GLU A 231 18.46 3.15 2.89
N ASP A 232 18.64 2.89 1.60
CA ASP A 232 17.59 2.94 0.58
C ASP A 232 16.93 1.58 0.29
N LYS A 233 17.25 0.55 1.07
CA LYS A 233 16.57 -0.74 0.95
C LYS A 233 15.12 -0.61 1.40
N PRO A 234 14.14 -0.94 0.52
CA PRO A 234 12.72 -0.85 0.86
C PRO A 234 12.31 -1.91 1.88
N THR A 235 11.18 -1.70 2.53
CA THR A 235 10.46 -2.78 3.18
C THR A 235 10.06 -3.81 2.13
N MET A 236 10.29 -5.10 2.41
CA MET A 236 9.95 -6.20 1.50
C MET A 236 8.73 -6.95 2.02
N ILE A 237 7.83 -7.31 1.11
CA ILE A 237 6.85 -8.35 1.36
C ILE A 237 7.58 -9.68 1.26
N VAL A 238 7.68 -10.41 2.35
CA VAL A 238 8.33 -11.73 2.42
C VAL A 238 7.40 -12.77 1.81
N LYS A 239 6.12 -12.73 2.21
CA LYS A 239 5.09 -13.67 1.75
C LYS A 239 3.70 -13.08 1.97
N ALA A 240 2.76 -13.40 1.06
CA ALA A 240 1.33 -13.15 1.24
C ALA A 240 0.53 -14.44 1.00
N TYR A 241 -0.43 -14.74 1.89
CA TYR A 241 -1.25 -15.95 1.77
C TYR A 241 -2.62 -15.80 2.42
N VAL A 242 -3.58 -16.59 1.92
CA VAL A 242 -4.91 -16.71 2.52
C VAL A 242 -4.80 -17.51 3.82
N VAL A 243 -5.30 -16.98 4.92
CA VAL A 243 -5.38 -17.67 6.22
C VAL A 243 -6.58 -18.62 6.18
N LYS A 244 -6.32 -19.91 6.44
CA LYS A 244 -7.33 -20.99 6.46
C LYS A 244 -7.89 -21.19 7.86
#